data_762a95fe8f35bda9f371d622485cc554
#
_entry.id   762a95fe8f35bda9f371d622485cc554
#
_cell.length_a   1.000
_cell.length_b   1.000
_cell.length_c   1.000
_cell.angle_alpha   90.00
_cell.angle_beta   90.00
_cell.angle_gamma   90.00
#
_symmetry.space_group_name_H-M   'P 1'
#
loop_
_entity.id
_entity.type
_entity.pdbx_description
1 polymer ?
#
loop_
_entity_poly.entity_id
_entity_poly.type
_entity_poly.pdbx_seq_one_letter_code
_entity_poly.pdbx_strand_id
1 'polypeptide(L)'
;MLGLRTCFSPAFYLAVVLSEIKKKVRLIQGIASTYPEEITDVEEGDVCTVFSFPRFYKETVNIAHFMRRRGAKVIIITGKDIRPVKPYGDIIIPCSAVGPSFKDSYVAVHFLIDYIISSIAAKNKDEGIEVVSKIEEILSQNYFIGF
;
A
#
# COMPACT_ATOMS: atom_id res chain seq x y z
N MET A 1 -1.19 2.77 3.44
CA MET A 1 -1.33 2.43 2.01
C MET A 1 -2.60 3.04 1.49
N LEU A 2 -2.61 3.51 0.24
CA LEU A 2 -3.76 4.17 -0.38
C LEU A 2 -4.00 3.62 -1.78
N GLY A 3 -5.24 3.22 -2.06
CA GLY A 3 -5.72 2.90 -3.39
C GLY A 3 -7.23 2.88 -3.39
N LEU A 4 -7.87 3.70 -4.23
CA LEU A 4 -9.31 3.78 -4.31
C LEU A 4 -9.87 2.97 -5.48
N ARG A 5 -11.13 2.55 -5.38
CA ARG A 5 -11.81 1.72 -6.38
C ARG A 5 -11.05 0.41 -6.63
N THR A 6 -10.72 0.08 -7.89
CA THR A 6 -9.98 -1.14 -8.24
C THR A 6 -8.55 -1.15 -7.71
N CYS A 7 -7.93 0.02 -7.51
CA CYS A 7 -6.61 0.16 -6.89
C CYS A 7 -6.61 -0.19 -5.40
N PHE A 8 -7.78 -0.36 -4.78
CA PHE A 8 -7.89 -0.82 -3.40
C PHE A 8 -7.34 -2.23 -3.22
N SER A 9 -7.56 -3.12 -4.21
CA SER A 9 -7.07 -4.49 -4.16
C SER A 9 -5.55 -4.60 -3.91
N PRO A 10 -4.66 -4.00 -4.72
CA PRO A 10 -3.23 -4.06 -4.44
C PRO A 10 -2.83 -3.26 -3.18
N ALA A 11 -3.53 -2.19 -2.82
CA ALA A 11 -3.25 -1.44 -1.60
C ALA A 11 -3.58 -2.28 -0.35
N PHE A 12 -4.71 -2.99 -0.37
CA PHE A 12 -5.13 -3.92 0.67
C PHE A 12 -4.12 -5.06 0.82
N TYR A 13 -3.76 -5.72 -0.29
CA TYR A 13 -2.80 -6.82 -0.27
C TYR A 13 -1.46 -6.39 0.34
N LEU A 14 -0.90 -5.27 -0.13
CA LEU A 14 0.34 -4.74 0.45
C LEU A 14 0.21 -4.45 1.95
N ALA A 15 -0.92 -3.86 2.38
CA ALA A 15 -1.13 -3.52 3.79
C ALA A 15 -1.20 -4.78 4.66
N VAL A 16 -1.95 -5.79 4.24
CA VAL A 16 -2.09 -7.06 4.99
C VAL A 16 -0.74 -7.74 5.12
N VAL A 17 -0.08 -8.05 4.00
CA VAL A 17 1.17 -8.83 4.03
C VAL A 17 2.31 -8.05 4.71
N LEU A 18 2.36 -6.73 4.52
CA LEU A 18 3.36 -5.92 5.22
C LEU A 18 3.12 -5.87 6.74
N SER A 19 1.85 -5.93 7.19
CA SER A 19 1.52 -5.96 8.62
C SER A 19 1.97 -7.26 9.33
N GLU A 20 2.24 -8.33 8.57
CA GLU A 20 2.79 -9.58 9.10
C GLU A 20 4.27 -9.47 9.50
N ILE A 21 4.99 -8.47 8.96
CA ILE A 21 6.44 -8.31 9.17
C ILE A 21 6.83 -6.94 9.70
N LYS A 22 5.86 -6.00 9.81
CA LYS A 22 6.13 -4.62 10.22
C LYS A 22 5.00 -4.05 11.05
N LYS A 23 5.39 -3.33 12.11
CA LYS A 23 4.45 -2.59 12.96
C LYS A 23 3.96 -1.31 12.28
N LYS A 24 2.84 -0.76 12.78
CA LYS A 24 2.27 0.53 12.36
C LYS A 24 1.93 0.62 10.86
N VAL A 25 1.50 -0.48 10.27
CA VAL A 25 0.96 -0.49 8.90
C VAL A 25 -0.50 -0.07 8.93
N ARG A 26 -0.89 0.85 8.03
CA ARG A 26 -2.27 1.32 7.91
C ARG A 26 -2.73 1.31 6.46
N LEU A 27 -3.95 0.83 6.24
CA LEU A 27 -4.66 0.98 4.98
C LEU A 27 -5.66 2.13 5.10
N ILE A 28 -5.57 3.10 4.21
CA ILE A 28 -6.56 4.16 4.08
C ILE A 28 -7.70 3.61 3.23
N GLN A 29 -8.87 3.46 3.81
CA GLN A 29 -10.02 2.84 3.17
C GLN A 29 -10.94 3.87 2.53
N GLY A 30 -11.06 5.06 3.12
CA GLY A 30 -11.92 6.13 2.63
C GLY A 30 -13.39 5.74 2.55
N ILE A 31 -13.83 4.80 3.37
CA ILE A 31 -15.23 4.36 3.41
C ILE A 31 -16.11 5.57 3.76
N ALA A 32 -17.17 5.78 2.99
CA ALA A 32 -18.06 6.93 3.15
C ALA A 32 -17.33 8.29 3.19
N SER A 33 -16.21 8.42 2.47
CA SER A 33 -15.36 9.63 2.43
C SER A 33 -14.70 10.00 3.77
N THR A 34 -14.51 9.04 4.68
CA THR A 34 -13.86 9.25 5.99
C THR A 34 -12.33 9.29 5.95
N TYR A 35 -11.74 9.40 4.78
CA TYR A 35 -10.28 9.47 4.65
C TYR A 35 -9.63 10.65 5.41
N PRO A 36 -10.28 11.81 5.64
CA PRO A 36 -9.66 12.87 6.43
C PRO A 36 -9.32 12.42 7.84
N GLU A 37 -10.25 11.70 8.50
CA GLU A 37 -10.06 11.16 9.84
C GLU A 37 -8.96 10.11 9.89
N GLU A 38 -8.77 9.36 8.80
CA GLU A 38 -7.76 8.30 8.70
C GLU A 38 -6.33 8.85 8.52
N ILE A 39 -6.16 10.14 8.17
CA ILE A 39 -4.86 10.76 7.85
C ILE A 39 -4.51 11.95 8.74
N THR A 40 -5.27 12.20 9.81
CA THR A 40 -5.07 13.35 10.71
C THR A 40 -3.71 13.35 11.41
N ASP A 41 -3.18 12.17 11.71
CA ASP A 41 -1.94 11.93 12.45
C ASP A 41 -0.72 11.68 11.55
N VAL A 42 -0.86 11.89 10.25
CA VAL A 42 0.28 11.78 9.32
C VAL A 42 1.33 12.84 9.62
N GLU A 43 2.59 12.41 9.73
CA GLU A 43 3.71 13.26 10.11
C GLU A 43 4.99 12.97 9.31
N GLU A 44 6.01 13.76 9.55
CA GLU A 44 7.34 13.53 8.97
C GLU A 44 7.92 12.17 9.44
N GLY A 45 8.49 11.43 8.50
CA GLY A 45 9.00 10.07 8.72
C GLY A 45 8.01 8.97 8.28
N ASP A 46 6.75 9.30 8.08
CA ASP A 46 5.78 8.36 7.50
C ASP A 46 6.05 8.08 6.03
N VAL A 47 5.66 6.89 5.58
CA VAL A 47 5.71 6.48 4.17
C VAL A 47 4.30 6.15 3.69
N CYS A 48 3.85 6.85 2.66
CA CYS A 48 2.59 6.58 1.99
C CYS A 48 2.83 5.90 0.64
N THR A 49 2.44 4.63 0.51
CA THR A 49 2.42 3.95 -0.80
C THR A 49 1.04 4.12 -1.42
N VAL A 50 1.00 4.67 -2.63
CA VAL A 50 -0.21 5.02 -3.37
C VAL A 50 -0.29 4.20 -4.65
N PHE A 51 -1.42 3.56 -4.88
CA PHE A 51 -1.72 2.88 -6.14
C PHE A 51 -2.67 3.75 -6.96
N SER A 52 -2.21 4.23 -8.11
CA SER A 52 -2.98 5.13 -8.98
C SER A 52 -2.69 4.81 -10.45
N PHE A 53 -3.64 4.20 -11.14
CA PHE A 53 -3.53 3.77 -12.54
C PHE A 53 -4.41 4.62 -13.47
N PRO A 54 -4.30 4.49 -14.79
CA PRO A 54 -5.09 5.24 -15.76
C PRO A 54 -6.58 5.33 -15.43
N ARG A 55 -7.21 6.42 -15.80
CA ARG A 55 -8.43 6.99 -15.23
C ARG A 55 -8.22 7.56 -13.83
N PHE A 56 -6.98 7.97 -13.56
CA PHE A 56 -6.47 8.53 -12.32
C PHE A 56 -7.56 9.23 -11.49
N TYR A 57 -7.84 8.64 -10.31
CA TYR A 57 -8.90 9.14 -9.46
C TYR A 57 -8.41 10.39 -8.71
N LYS A 58 -9.09 11.52 -8.93
CA LYS A 58 -8.65 12.83 -8.40
C LYS A 58 -8.48 12.81 -6.88
N GLU A 59 -9.37 12.13 -6.18
CA GLU A 59 -9.32 12.01 -4.73
C GLU A 59 -8.05 11.31 -4.24
N THR A 60 -7.62 10.22 -4.90
CA THR A 60 -6.36 9.54 -4.59
C THR A 60 -5.17 10.48 -4.66
N VAL A 61 -5.13 11.31 -5.71
CA VAL A 61 -4.05 12.28 -5.91
C VAL A 61 -4.09 13.40 -4.88
N ASN A 62 -5.28 13.88 -4.52
CA ASN A 62 -5.45 14.91 -3.49
C ASN A 62 -4.99 14.41 -2.11
N ILE A 63 -5.35 13.18 -1.73
CA ILE A 63 -4.91 12.56 -0.47
C ILE A 63 -3.37 12.41 -0.47
N ALA A 64 -2.79 11.90 -1.55
CA ALA A 64 -1.34 11.76 -1.70
C ALA A 64 -0.63 13.12 -1.54
N HIS A 65 -1.16 14.16 -2.17
CA HIS A 65 -0.64 15.52 -2.06
C HIS A 65 -0.72 16.06 -0.63
N PHE A 66 -1.85 15.84 0.06
CA PHE A 66 -2.02 16.23 1.45
C PHE A 66 -0.97 15.54 2.34
N MET A 67 -0.82 14.22 2.22
CA MET A 67 0.15 13.46 3.02
C MET A 67 1.58 13.94 2.80
N ARG A 68 1.94 14.23 1.53
CA ARG A 68 3.25 14.80 1.19
C ARG A 68 3.47 16.16 1.84
N ARG A 69 2.46 17.02 1.86
CA ARG A 69 2.53 18.35 2.55
C ARG A 69 2.68 18.23 4.06
N ARG A 70 2.24 17.13 4.66
CA ARG A 70 2.42 16.81 6.07
C ARG A 70 3.81 16.22 6.38
N GLY A 71 4.66 16.06 5.37
CA GLY A 71 6.01 15.55 5.53
C GLY A 71 6.18 14.06 5.26
N ALA A 72 5.10 13.34 4.97
CA ALA A 72 5.20 11.93 4.60
C ALA A 72 5.92 11.75 3.26
N LYS A 73 6.74 10.70 3.14
CA LYS A 73 7.35 10.28 1.88
C LYS A 73 6.34 9.55 1.03
N VAL A 74 6.01 10.07 -0.15
CA VAL A 74 4.99 9.48 -1.03
C VAL A 74 5.62 8.68 -2.15
N ILE A 75 5.30 7.38 -2.19
CA ILE A 75 5.68 6.44 -3.25
C ILE A 75 4.43 6.15 -4.07
N ILE A 76 4.45 6.42 -5.37
CA ILE A 76 3.31 6.13 -6.25
C ILE A 76 3.64 4.99 -7.21
N ILE A 77 2.86 3.92 -7.14
CA ILE A 77 2.88 2.82 -8.11
C ILE A 77 1.78 3.10 -9.14
N THR A 78 2.17 3.18 -10.41
CA THR A 78 1.31 3.67 -11.47
C THR A 78 1.60 2.98 -12.81
N GLY A 79 0.80 3.27 -13.83
CA GLY A 79 1.05 2.80 -15.20
C GLY A 79 2.27 3.45 -15.88
N LYS A 80 2.51 3.09 -17.13
CA LYS A 80 3.67 3.59 -17.91
C LYS A 80 3.68 5.12 -18.05
N ASP A 81 2.53 5.76 -18.21
CA ASP A 81 2.45 7.22 -18.25
C ASP A 81 2.42 7.78 -16.82
N ILE A 82 3.57 8.23 -16.36
CA ILE A 82 3.75 8.79 -15.03
C ILE A 82 3.36 10.28 -14.93
N ARG A 83 3.16 10.97 -16.04
CA ARG A 83 2.94 12.44 -16.10
C ARG A 83 1.82 12.92 -15.19
N PRO A 84 0.64 12.25 -15.13
CA PRO A 84 -0.46 12.72 -14.30
C PRO A 84 -0.20 12.67 -12.80
N VAL A 85 0.70 11.80 -12.34
CA VAL A 85 0.97 11.58 -10.91
C VAL A 85 2.33 12.10 -10.46
N LYS A 86 3.23 12.40 -11.40
CA LYS A 86 4.61 12.83 -11.12
C LYS A 86 4.71 14.00 -10.12
N PRO A 87 3.85 15.02 -10.16
CA PRO A 87 3.94 16.15 -9.23
C PRO A 87 3.61 15.78 -7.76
N TYR A 88 2.98 14.65 -7.52
CA TYR A 88 2.40 14.27 -6.24
C TYR A 88 3.19 13.21 -5.46
N GLY A 89 4.17 12.57 -6.11
CA GLY A 89 5.02 11.56 -5.48
C GLY A 89 6.46 11.99 -5.36
N ASP A 90 7.15 11.49 -4.35
CA ASP A 90 8.60 11.61 -4.20
C ASP A 90 9.34 10.50 -4.96
N ILE A 91 8.72 9.33 -5.03
CA ILE A 91 9.20 8.17 -5.80
C ILE A 91 8.03 7.70 -6.67
N ILE A 92 8.30 7.53 -7.95
CA ILE A 92 7.32 6.99 -8.90
C ILE A 92 7.84 5.66 -9.43
N ILE A 93 7.04 4.61 -9.26
CA ILE A 93 7.36 3.26 -9.75
C ILE A 93 6.38 2.90 -10.86
N PRO A 94 6.80 2.95 -12.13
CA PRO A 94 5.96 2.51 -13.24
C PRO A 94 5.83 0.99 -13.23
N CYS A 95 4.59 0.50 -13.28
CA CYS A 95 4.25 -0.92 -13.35
C CYS A 95 3.09 -1.10 -14.33
N SER A 96 3.17 -2.09 -15.20
CA SER A 96 2.10 -2.33 -16.16
C SER A 96 0.88 -2.94 -15.48
N ALA A 97 -0.28 -2.35 -15.74
CA ALA A 97 -1.59 -2.93 -15.40
C ALA A 97 -2.40 -3.32 -16.65
N VAL A 98 -1.73 -3.43 -17.80
CA VAL A 98 -2.39 -3.86 -19.04
C VAL A 98 -2.75 -5.34 -18.95
N GLY A 99 -4.02 -5.64 -19.10
CA GLY A 99 -4.57 -6.99 -19.13
C GLY A 99 -5.08 -7.40 -20.52
N PRO A 100 -5.46 -8.65 -20.70
CA PRO A 100 -6.03 -9.16 -21.94
C PRO A 100 -7.50 -8.75 -22.16
N SER A 101 -8.08 -8.02 -21.23
CA SER A 101 -9.48 -7.61 -21.19
C SER A 101 -9.60 -6.09 -21.05
N PHE A 102 -10.84 -5.58 -20.98
CA PHE A 102 -11.12 -4.16 -20.73
C PHE A 102 -10.77 -3.72 -19.29
N LYS A 103 -10.52 -4.66 -18.40
CA LYS A 103 -10.11 -4.41 -17.02
C LYS A 103 -8.59 -4.36 -16.88
N ASP A 104 -8.13 -3.51 -15.97
CA ASP A 104 -6.75 -3.53 -15.54
C ASP A 104 -6.41 -4.89 -14.90
N SER A 105 -5.21 -5.39 -15.19
CA SER A 105 -4.65 -6.58 -14.57
C SER A 105 -3.57 -6.16 -13.58
N TYR A 106 -3.76 -6.51 -12.32
CA TYR A 106 -2.78 -6.20 -11.27
C TYR A 106 -1.78 -7.34 -11.00
N VAL A 107 -1.66 -8.33 -11.89
CA VAL A 107 -0.71 -9.45 -11.72
C VAL A 107 0.73 -8.94 -11.57
N ALA A 108 1.17 -8.05 -12.47
CA ALA A 108 2.51 -7.48 -12.37
C ALA A 108 2.68 -6.59 -11.12
N VAL A 109 1.60 -5.94 -10.69
CA VAL A 109 1.59 -5.10 -9.49
C VAL A 109 1.73 -5.98 -8.24
N HIS A 110 1.04 -7.11 -8.16
CA HIS A 110 1.19 -8.07 -7.06
C HIS A 110 2.60 -8.66 -7.01
N PHE A 111 3.17 -9.03 -8.16
CA PHE A 111 4.56 -9.46 -8.24
C PHE A 111 5.53 -8.38 -7.69
N LEU A 112 5.32 -7.12 -8.05
CA LEU A 112 6.11 -6.00 -7.51
C LEU A 112 5.93 -5.87 -5.99
N ILE A 113 4.71 -6.03 -5.49
CA ILE A 113 4.42 -6.01 -4.05
C ILE A 113 5.19 -7.11 -3.32
N ASP A 114 5.16 -8.35 -3.83
CA ASP A 114 5.87 -9.49 -3.23
C ASP A 114 7.39 -9.25 -3.20
N TYR A 115 7.93 -8.65 -4.26
CA TYR A 115 9.33 -8.24 -4.30
C TYR A 115 9.67 -7.19 -3.25
N ILE A 116 8.82 -6.16 -3.10
CA ILE A 116 8.99 -5.11 -2.08
C ILE A 116 8.96 -5.72 -0.68
N ILE A 117 7.97 -6.56 -0.39
CA ILE A 117 7.80 -7.20 0.93
C ILE A 117 9.00 -8.08 1.24
N SER A 118 9.42 -8.94 0.30
CA SER A 118 10.58 -9.80 0.46
C SER A 118 11.87 -8.98 0.74
N SER A 119 12.01 -7.85 0.05
CA SER A 119 13.14 -6.94 0.25
C SER A 119 13.14 -6.27 1.62
N ILE A 120 11.94 -5.89 2.13
CA ILE A 120 11.77 -5.32 3.46
C ILE A 120 12.05 -6.38 4.53
N ALA A 121 11.49 -7.59 4.38
CA ALA A 121 11.71 -8.70 5.30
C ALA A 121 13.20 -9.06 5.42
N ALA A 122 13.92 -9.11 4.30
CA ALA A 122 15.34 -9.38 4.28
C ALA A 122 16.18 -8.33 5.02
N LYS A 123 15.75 -7.06 5.01
CA LYS A 123 16.45 -5.95 5.69
C LYS A 123 16.08 -5.80 7.17
N ASN A 124 14.88 -6.22 7.57
CA ASN A 124 14.35 -6.00 8.92
C ASN A 124 14.00 -7.34 9.60
N LYS A 125 14.92 -8.30 9.56
CA LYS A 125 14.69 -9.67 10.05
C LYS A 125 14.20 -9.73 11.49
N ASP A 126 14.80 -8.95 12.38
CA ASP A 126 14.48 -9.01 13.83
C ASP A 126 13.05 -8.52 14.11
N GLU A 127 12.65 -7.40 13.51
CA GLU A 127 11.27 -6.88 13.61
C GLU A 127 10.26 -7.87 13.00
N GLY A 128 10.61 -8.45 11.84
CA GLY A 128 9.77 -9.45 11.19
C GLY A 128 9.55 -10.70 12.06
N ILE A 129 10.60 -11.25 12.65
CA ILE A 129 10.51 -12.42 13.53
C ILE A 129 9.63 -12.09 14.75
N GLU A 130 9.79 -10.91 15.36
CA GLU A 130 8.96 -10.51 16.51
C GLU A 130 7.48 -10.43 16.15
N VAL A 131 7.14 -9.84 15.00
CA VAL A 131 5.75 -9.71 14.57
C VAL A 131 5.15 -11.07 14.24
N VAL A 132 5.84 -11.89 13.44
CA VAL A 132 5.40 -13.24 13.07
C VAL A 132 5.17 -14.09 14.31
N SER A 133 6.11 -14.07 15.28
CA SER A 133 5.95 -14.86 16.51
C SER A 133 4.69 -14.48 17.30
N LYS A 134 4.33 -13.20 17.34
CA LYS A 134 3.09 -12.75 18.00
C LYS A 134 1.84 -13.18 17.25
N ILE A 135 1.89 -13.17 15.92
CA ILE A 135 0.79 -13.67 15.09
C ILE A 135 0.58 -15.16 15.33
N GLU A 136 1.64 -15.95 15.29
CA GLU A 136 1.60 -17.39 15.56
C GLU A 136 1.07 -17.70 16.96
N GLU A 137 1.48 -16.94 17.98
CA GLU A 137 0.95 -17.06 19.34
C GLU A 137 -0.57 -16.86 19.36
N ILE A 138 -1.09 -15.83 18.69
CA ILE A 138 -2.54 -15.57 18.58
C ILE A 138 -3.24 -16.72 17.85
N LEU A 139 -2.68 -17.17 16.71
CA LEU A 139 -3.27 -18.21 15.89
C LEU A 139 -3.29 -19.57 16.62
N SER A 140 -2.29 -19.86 17.44
CA SER A 140 -2.22 -21.10 18.23
C SER A 140 -3.29 -21.20 19.33
N GLN A 141 -3.92 -20.09 19.70
CA GLN A 141 -4.97 -20.02 20.72
C GLN A 141 -6.38 -20.34 20.19
N ASN A 142 -6.52 -21.23 19.22
CA ASN A 142 -7.78 -21.75 18.65
C ASN A 142 -8.51 -20.85 17.63
N TYR A 143 -7.80 -19.97 16.93
CA TYR A 143 -8.40 -19.24 15.81
C TYR A 143 -8.51 -20.07 14.53
N PHE A 144 -7.77 -21.18 14.42
CA PHE A 144 -7.89 -22.14 13.32
C PHE A 144 -8.14 -23.55 13.86
N ILE A 145 -9.11 -24.24 13.29
CA ILE A 145 -9.31 -25.66 13.47
C ILE A 145 -8.11 -26.33 12.79
N GLY A 146 -7.22 -26.91 13.61
CA GLY A 146 -5.90 -27.32 13.20
C GLY A 146 -5.84 -28.29 12.04
N PHE A 147 -4.72 -28.26 11.37
CA PHE A 147 -4.20 -29.36 10.57
C PHE A 147 -3.39 -30.30 11.45
#